data_a260598ac60b76a3713e558cb6460b59
#
_entry.id   a260598ac60b76a3713e558cb6460b59
#
_cell.length_a   1.000
_cell.length_b   1.000
_cell.length_c   1.000
_cell.angle_alpha   90.00
_cell.angle_beta   90.00
_cell.angle_gamma   90.00
#
_symmetry.space_group_name_H-M   'P 1'
#
loop_
_entity.id
_entity.type
_entity.pdbx_description
1 polymer ?
#
loop_
_entity_poly.entity_id
_entity_poly.type
_entity_poly.pdbx_seq_one_letter_code
_entity_poly.pdbx_strand_id
1 'polypeptide(L)'
;QASKFVNWVNAKDDVYYHPFTEPQGFNKVDPAPYWQSVVEPTCSFSEAVSFQQYLCEQGLAPKTIANKEYEVIANYGYHLDAAKFITLLRKHCISELGVEHISDTVERIEQASCGDITCLQTKEHGAQLADLFVDCSGMRSLLLGETLKVPFVPCDDVFLADTAIATQVPYINENDPIACHTISTAQEAGWIWDIGLQERRGVGYVYSSKHCSEEQARKTLANYVGLEEVKTAKKINFKPGHRKIFWKNNCVAVGLAAGFLEPLEASALMLIEASANYIADQLPPNKELMPITAKRFNAIML
;
A
#
# COMPACT_ATOMS: atom_id res chain seq x y z
N GLN A 1 5.08 -12.87 6.45
CA GLN A 1 5.12 -13.15 7.88
C GLN A 1 5.89 -12.07 8.66
N ALA A 2 6.76 -11.35 8.00
CA ALA A 2 7.53 -10.24 8.52
C ALA A 2 7.94 -9.30 7.37
N SER A 3 8.47 -8.13 7.68
CA SER A 3 9.30 -7.33 6.79
C SER A 3 10.75 -7.51 7.18
N LYS A 4 11.63 -7.74 6.20
CA LYS A 4 13.08 -7.83 6.38
C LYS A 4 13.71 -6.51 5.98
N PHE A 5 14.44 -5.89 6.89
CA PHE A 5 15.15 -4.65 6.67
C PHE A 5 16.65 -4.92 6.54
N VAL A 6 17.25 -4.41 5.48
CA VAL A 6 18.67 -4.63 5.15
C VAL A 6 19.38 -3.29 5.02
N ASN A 7 20.50 -3.13 5.71
CA ASN A 7 21.37 -1.94 5.69
C ASN A 7 20.76 -0.65 6.23
N TRP A 8 19.80 -0.73 7.16
CA TRP A 8 19.12 0.45 7.68
C TRP A 8 19.82 1.11 8.88
N VAL A 9 20.60 0.35 9.66
CA VAL A 9 21.24 0.86 10.87
C VAL A 9 22.73 1.13 10.64
N ASN A 10 23.47 0.13 10.19
CA ASN A 10 24.93 0.20 10.05
C ASN A 10 25.41 0.25 8.59
N ALA A 11 24.55 0.52 7.65
CA ALA A 11 24.84 0.70 6.23
C ALA A 11 25.47 -0.50 5.48
N LYS A 12 25.92 -1.56 6.16
CA LYS A 12 26.49 -2.74 5.54
C LYS A 12 26.26 -3.98 6.39
N ASP A 13 25.68 -5.00 5.73
CA ASP A 13 25.43 -6.33 6.30
C ASP A 13 24.55 -6.36 7.56
N ASP A 14 23.86 -5.25 7.82
CA ASP A 14 22.89 -5.12 8.90
C ASP A 14 21.54 -5.67 8.45
N VAL A 15 20.99 -6.60 9.21
CA VAL A 15 19.70 -7.22 8.91
C VAL A 15 18.88 -7.34 10.18
N TYR A 16 17.62 -6.87 10.11
CA TYR A 16 16.64 -7.16 11.15
C TYR A 16 15.27 -7.45 10.55
N TYR A 17 14.41 -8.10 11.35
CA TYR A 17 13.05 -8.44 10.95
C TYR A 17 12.04 -7.70 11.81
N HIS A 18 10.94 -7.31 11.18
CA HIS A 18 9.75 -6.81 11.84
C HIS A 18 8.64 -7.87 11.72
N PRO A 19 8.47 -8.75 12.73
CA PRO A 19 7.44 -9.77 12.74
C PRO A 19 6.04 -9.18 12.76
N PHE A 20 5.06 -9.89 12.15
CA PHE A 20 3.64 -9.46 12.13
C PHE A 20 2.84 -9.97 13.33
N THR A 21 3.42 -10.84 14.14
CA THR A 21 2.83 -11.29 15.40
C THR A 21 3.41 -10.46 16.55
N GLU A 22 2.53 -9.98 17.42
CA GLU A 22 2.95 -9.26 18.62
C GLU A 22 3.88 -10.13 19.49
N PRO A 23 4.84 -9.51 20.19
CA PRO A 23 5.70 -10.21 21.14
C PRO A 23 4.87 -10.99 22.18
N GLN A 24 5.32 -12.17 22.54
CA GLN A 24 4.63 -12.97 23.54
C GLN A 24 4.54 -12.21 24.87
N GLY A 25 3.30 -12.03 25.37
CA GLY A 25 3.06 -11.33 26.63
C GLY A 25 3.06 -9.79 26.54
N PHE A 26 3.10 -9.21 25.32
CA PHE A 26 3.13 -7.75 25.06
C PHE A 26 2.08 -6.97 25.87
N ASN A 27 0.84 -7.50 25.95
CA ASN A 27 -0.24 -6.84 26.71
C ASN A 27 -0.09 -6.93 28.24
N LYS A 28 0.91 -7.65 28.76
CA LYS A 28 1.17 -7.84 30.20
C LYS A 28 2.47 -7.18 30.63
N VAL A 29 3.52 -7.31 29.84
CA VAL A 29 4.86 -6.83 30.12
C VAL A 29 5.53 -6.44 28.83
N ASP A 30 6.12 -5.24 28.77
CA ASP A 30 7.00 -4.85 27.65
C ASP A 30 8.31 -5.66 27.75
N PRO A 31 8.62 -6.52 26.75
CA PRO A 31 9.84 -7.33 26.81
C PRO A 31 11.12 -6.56 26.46
N ALA A 32 11.05 -5.38 25.83
CA ALA A 32 12.22 -4.64 25.35
C ALA A 32 13.20 -4.26 26.46
N PRO A 33 12.78 -3.70 27.61
CA PRO A 33 13.71 -3.38 28.71
C PRO A 33 14.44 -4.60 29.26
N TYR A 34 13.77 -5.77 29.29
CA TYR A 34 14.40 -7.00 29.76
C TYR A 34 15.47 -7.49 28.79
N TRP A 35 15.18 -7.50 27.49
CA TRP A 35 16.16 -7.85 26.46
C TRP A 35 17.36 -6.89 26.49
N GLN A 36 17.12 -5.58 26.62
CA GLN A 36 18.17 -4.57 26.70
C GLN A 36 19.03 -4.70 27.98
N SER A 37 18.49 -5.29 29.05
CA SER A 37 19.25 -5.48 30.32
C SER A 37 20.28 -6.60 30.22
N VAL A 38 20.24 -7.43 29.18
CA VAL A 38 21.26 -8.44 28.92
C VAL A 38 22.49 -7.75 28.33
N VAL A 39 23.63 -7.87 29.00
CA VAL A 39 24.89 -7.18 28.65
C VAL A 39 25.37 -7.54 27.24
N GLU A 40 25.22 -8.81 26.87
CA GLU A 40 25.54 -9.32 25.53
C GLU A 40 24.41 -10.23 25.06
N PRO A 41 23.37 -9.70 24.42
CA PRO A 41 22.29 -10.53 23.91
C PRO A 41 22.81 -11.48 22.82
N THR A 42 22.52 -12.77 22.98
CA THR A 42 22.94 -13.83 22.05
C THR A 42 22.12 -13.90 20.78
N CYS A 43 21.00 -13.14 20.72
CA CYS A 43 20.08 -13.08 19.59
C CYS A 43 19.51 -11.68 19.41
N SER A 44 18.95 -11.38 18.24
CA SER A 44 18.25 -10.14 17.96
C SER A 44 16.98 -10.02 18.83
N PHE A 45 16.44 -8.82 18.99
CA PHE A 45 15.17 -8.63 19.71
C PHE A 45 14.04 -9.41 19.06
N SER A 46 13.95 -9.39 17.73
CA SER A 46 12.91 -10.13 17.01
C SER A 46 12.99 -11.65 17.23
N GLU A 47 14.19 -12.22 17.32
CA GLU A 47 14.37 -13.64 17.67
C GLU A 47 13.97 -13.94 19.11
N ALA A 48 14.29 -13.03 20.02
CA ALA A 48 13.97 -13.21 21.45
C ALA A 48 12.46 -13.24 21.73
N VAL A 49 11.65 -12.51 20.92
CA VAL A 49 10.23 -12.31 21.20
C VAL A 49 9.28 -12.92 20.17
N SER A 50 9.79 -13.42 19.04
CA SER A 50 8.97 -13.98 17.96
C SER A 50 9.70 -15.07 17.21
N PHE A 51 9.01 -16.17 16.94
CA PHE A 51 9.52 -17.26 16.08
C PHE A 51 9.41 -16.95 14.58
N GLN A 52 8.78 -15.85 14.18
CA GLN A 52 8.52 -15.53 12.78
C GLN A 52 9.80 -15.21 11.99
N GLN A 53 10.82 -14.64 12.62
CA GLN A 53 12.12 -14.48 11.98
C GLN A 53 12.66 -15.82 11.48
N TYR A 54 12.66 -16.85 12.35
CA TYR A 54 13.07 -18.20 11.98
C TYR A 54 12.25 -18.76 10.82
N LEU A 55 10.91 -18.59 10.85
CA LEU A 55 10.06 -19.02 9.73
C LEU A 55 10.45 -18.33 8.41
N CYS A 56 10.75 -17.04 8.46
CA CYS A 56 11.18 -16.27 7.28
C CYS A 56 12.53 -16.75 6.73
N GLU A 57 13.49 -17.00 7.60
CA GLU A 57 14.83 -17.45 7.22
C GLU A 57 14.83 -18.86 6.65
N GLN A 58 13.97 -19.73 7.17
CA GLN A 58 13.82 -21.10 6.69
C GLN A 58 12.79 -21.25 5.55
N GLY A 59 12.15 -20.17 5.10
CA GLY A 59 11.12 -20.22 4.07
C GLY A 59 9.89 -21.04 4.45
N LEU A 60 9.54 -21.09 5.74
CA LEU A 60 8.44 -21.89 6.27
C LEU A 60 7.11 -21.14 6.24
N ALA A 61 6.00 -21.89 6.18
CA ALA A 61 4.66 -21.35 6.22
C ALA A 61 4.25 -20.89 7.64
N PRO A 62 3.28 -19.96 7.78
CA PRO A 62 2.75 -19.52 9.08
C PRO A 62 1.80 -20.54 9.71
N LYS A 63 1.76 -21.76 9.23
CA LYS A 63 0.87 -22.86 9.66
C LYS A 63 1.48 -24.21 9.37
N THR A 64 0.96 -25.23 10.05
CA THR A 64 1.32 -26.63 9.78
C THR A 64 0.42 -27.23 8.70
N ILE A 65 0.81 -28.37 8.15
CA ILE A 65 0.00 -29.11 7.17
C ILE A 65 -1.34 -29.58 7.73
N ALA A 66 -1.47 -29.71 9.05
CA ALA A 66 -2.69 -30.13 9.73
C ALA A 66 -3.70 -29.00 9.96
N ASN A 67 -3.29 -27.74 9.79
CA ASN A 67 -4.19 -26.61 9.95
C ASN A 67 -5.20 -26.55 8.79
N LYS A 68 -6.42 -26.14 9.11
CA LYS A 68 -7.46 -25.85 8.10
C LYS A 68 -7.03 -24.70 7.19
N GLU A 69 -7.67 -24.60 6.04
CA GLU A 69 -7.55 -23.43 5.19
C GLU A 69 -7.89 -22.17 6.01
N TYR A 70 -7.13 -21.10 5.86
CA TYR A 70 -7.23 -19.85 6.63
C TYR A 70 -6.93 -19.92 8.12
N GLU A 71 -6.73 -21.10 8.71
CA GLU A 71 -6.25 -21.24 10.08
C GLU A 71 -4.74 -21.04 10.12
N VAL A 72 -4.24 -20.23 11.05
CA VAL A 72 -2.82 -19.86 11.15
C VAL A 72 -2.31 -19.97 12.59
N ILE A 73 -1.00 -20.18 12.73
CA ILE A 73 -0.30 -20.14 14.01
C ILE A 73 0.34 -18.78 14.24
N ALA A 74 0.75 -18.12 13.14
CA ALA A 74 1.37 -16.80 13.15
C ALA A 74 0.68 -15.88 12.14
N ASN A 75 0.60 -14.59 12.44
CA ASN A 75 0.05 -13.59 11.51
C ASN A 75 0.86 -13.54 10.21
N TYR A 76 0.18 -13.28 9.12
CA TYR A 76 0.81 -13.13 7.81
C TYR A 76 0.03 -12.17 6.91
N GLY A 77 0.71 -11.61 5.92
CA GLY A 77 0.11 -10.89 4.81
C GLY A 77 0.25 -11.67 3.51
N TYR A 78 -0.38 -11.17 2.46
CA TYR A 78 -0.29 -11.74 1.13
C TYR A 78 0.63 -10.90 0.26
N HIS A 79 1.47 -11.56 -0.54
CA HIS A 79 2.07 -10.93 -1.72
C HIS A 79 1.15 -11.16 -2.91
N LEU A 80 0.62 -10.10 -3.48
CA LEU A 80 -0.36 -10.16 -4.54
C LEU A 80 0.21 -9.62 -5.86
N ASP A 81 -0.01 -10.35 -6.94
CA ASP A 81 0.13 -9.77 -8.27
C ASP A 81 -1.04 -8.81 -8.52
N ALA A 82 -0.76 -7.51 -8.48
CA ALA A 82 -1.78 -6.48 -8.55
C ALA A 82 -2.67 -6.60 -9.80
N ALA A 83 -2.11 -6.95 -10.96
CA ALA A 83 -2.87 -7.08 -12.20
C ALA A 83 -3.84 -8.27 -12.15
N LYS A 84 -3.37 -9.42 -11.65
CA LYS A 84 -4.19 -10.62 -11.46
C LYS A 84 -5.28 -10.36 -10.41
N PHE A 85 -4.93 -9.67 -9.32
CA PHE A 85 -5.87 -9.33 -8.24
C PHE A 85 -6.98 -8.39 -8.70
N ILE A 86 -6.65 -7.32 -9.42
CA ILE A 86 -7.63 -6.41 -10.02
C ILE A 86 -8.58 -7.16 -10.97
N THR A 87 -8.05 -8.07 -11.79
CA THR A 87 -8.85 -8.89 -12.71
C THR A 87 -9.83 -9.79 -11.96
N LEU A 88 -9.35 -10.42 -10.86
CA LEU A 88 -10.18 -11.27 -10.00
C LEU A 88 -11.31 -10.47 -9.36
N LEU A 89 -10.98 -9.33 -8.72
CA LEU A 89 -11.98 -8.47 -8.06
C LEU A 89 -13.02 -7.95 -9.05
N ARG A 90 -12.59 -7.45 -10.22
CA ARG A 90 -13.51 -6.97 -11.26
C ARG A 90 -14.46 -8.07 -11.70
N LYS A 91 -13.95 -9.28 -11.99
CA LYS A 91 -14.79 -10.41 -12.37
C LYS A 91 -15.81 -10.74 -11.27
N HIS A 92 -15.37 -10.82 -10.03
CA HIS A 92 -16.24 -11.11 -8.89
C HIS A 92 -17.33 -10.04 -8.72
N CYS A 93 -16.98 -8.76 -8.74
CA CYS A 93 -17.94 -7.66 -8.62
C CYS A 93 -19.01 -7.71 -9.71
N ILE A 94 -18.62 -7.94 -10.97
CA ILE A 94 -19.57 -7.97 -12.09
C ILE A 94 -20.42 -9.24 -12.06
N SER A 95 -19.79 -10.44 -11.93
CA SER A 95 -20.47 -11.72 -12.12
C SER A 95 -21.27 -12.16 -10.91
N GLU A 96 -20.77 -11.88 -9.69
CA GLU A 96 -21.36 -12.41 -8.46
C GLU A 96 -22.15 -11.34 -7.69
N LEU A 97 -21.69 -10.09 -7.72
CA LEU A 97 -22.29 -8.99 -6.94
C LEU A 97 -23.19 -8.09 -7.78
N GLY A 98 -23.29 -8.30 -9.09
CA GLY A 98 -24.15 -7.52 -9.99
C GLY A 98 -23.74 -6.05 -10.15
N VAL A 99 -22.47 -5.73 -9.92
CA VAL A 99 -21.94 -4.37 -10.13
C VAL A 99 -21.91 -4.08 -11.63
N GLU A 100 -22.54 -2.98 -12.04
CA GLU A 100 -22.45 -2.50 -13.41
C GLU A 100 -21.08 -1.87 -13.67
N HIS A 101 -20.40 -2.34 -14.70
CA HIS A 101 -19.09 -1.83 -15.10
C HIS A 101 -19.18 -1.07 -16.41
N ILE A 102 -19.04 0.26 -16.35
CA ILE A 102 -19.03 1.15 -17.50
C ILE A 102 -17.57 1.54 -17.81
N SER A 103 -17.06 1.08 -18.95
CA SER A 103 -15.70 1.43 -19.41
C SER A 103 -15.78 2.65 -20.30
N ASP A 104 -15.55 3.83 -19.72
CA ASP A 104 -15.71 5.11 -20.43
C ASP A 104 -14.78 6.18 -19.86
N THR A 105 -14.74 7.33 -20.52
CA THR A 105 -14.00 8.51 -20.09
C THR A 105 -14.97 9.59 -19.60
N VAL A 106 -14.75 10.07 -18.37
CA VAL A 106 -15.49 11.22 -17.81
C VAL A 106 -14.96 12.49 -18.47
N GLU A 107 -15.81 13.21 -19.19
CA GLU A 107 -15.48 14.46 -19.88
C GLU A 107 -15.86 15.69 -19.06
N ARG A 108 -16.98 15.64 -18.36
CA ARG A 108 -17.52 16.76 -17.57
C ARG A 108 -18.20 16.27 -16.30
N ILE A 109 -18.11 17.09 -15.25
CA ILE A 109 -18.76 16.83 -13.96
C ILE A 109 -19.69 17.99 -13.68
N GLU A 110 -20.95 17.69 -13.39
CA GLU A 110 -21.98 18.66 -13.09
C GLU A 110 -22.21 18.74 -11.58
N GLN A 111 -22.44 19.95 -11.10
CA GLN A 111 -22.66 20.24 -9.68
C GLN A 111 -23.97 21.00 -9.49
N ALA A 112 -24.69 20.71 -8.41
CA ALA A 112 -25.78 21.52 -7.92
C ALA A 112 -25.27 22.82 -7.28
N SER A 113 -26.16 23.77 -7.03
CA SER A 113 -25.85 25.02 -6.34
C SER A 113 -25.32 24.82 -4.92
N CYS A 114 -25.70 23.72 -4.25
CA CYS A 114 -25.16 23.32 -2.93
C CYS A 114 -23.75 22.74 -2.99
N GLY A 115 -23.24 22.48 -4.21
CA GLY A 115 -21.93 21.92 -4.45
C GLY A 115 -21.88 20.39 -4.54
N ASP A 116 -23.00 19.69 -4.41
CA ASP A 116 -23.07 18.24 -4.65
C ASP A 116 -22.80 17.92 -6.12
N ILE A 117 -22.14 16.80 -6.39
CA ILE A 117 -22.01 16.25 -7.73
C ILE A 117 -23.37 15.67 -8.11
N THR A 118 -23.90 16.11 -9.25
CA THR A 118 -25.18 15.64 -9.77
C THR A 118 -25.02 14.61 -10.89
N CYS A 119 -23.94 14.72 -11.67
CA CYS A 119 -23.76 13.90 -12.86
C CYS A 119 -22.29 13.83 -13.27
N LEU A 120 -21.88 12.65 -13.74
CA LEU A 120 -20.67 12.46 -14.52
C LEU A 120 -21.07 12.30 -15.99
N GLN A 121 -20.76 13.25 -16.83
CA GLN A 121 -20.95 13.14 -18.27
C GLN A 121 -19.80 12.33 -18.87
N THR A 122 -20.11 11.16 -19.40
CA THR A 122 -19.16 10.28 -20.04
C THR A 122 -19.26 10.39 -21.57
N LYS A 123 -18.16 10.04 -22.24
CA LYS A 123 -17.99 10.24 -23.67
C LYS A 123 -18.97 9.41 -24.53
N GLU A 124 -19.17 8.16 -24.17
CA GLU A 124 -19.92 7.19 -24.98
C GLU A 124 -21.24 6.78 -24.35
N HIS A 125 -21.34 6.77 -23.00
CA HIS A 125 -22.52 6.31 -22.28
C HIS A 125 -23.36 7.44 -21.65
N GLY A 126 -22.98 8.71 -21.91
CA GLY A 126 -23.76 9.87 -21.47
C GLY A 126 -23.72 10.11 -19.94
N ALA A 127 -24.83 10.53 -19.40
CA ALA A 127 -24.96 10.96 -18.00
C ALA A 127 -25.01 9.79 -17.02
N GLN A 128 -24.08 9.75 -16.07
CA GLN A 128 -24.03 8.80 -14.96
C GLN A 128 -24.43 9.53 -13.66
N LEU A 129 -25.52 9.10 -13.05
CA LEU A 129 -26.11 9.71 -11.86
C LEU A 129 -25.88 8.81 -10.65
N ALA A 130 -25.64 9.42 -9.49
CA ALA A 130 -25.54 8.70 -8.21
C ALA A 130 -25.88 9.64 -7.05
N ASP A 131 -26.26 9.05 -5.93
CA ASP A 131 -26.45 9.77 -4.67
C ASP A 131 -25.13 10.00 -3.93
N LEU A 132 -24.19 9.05 -4.04
CA LEU A 132 -22.83 9.11 -3.49
C LEU A 132 -21.82 8.72 -4.57
N PHE A 133 -20.75 9.49 -4.67
CA PHE A 133 -19.62 9.21 -5.57
C PHE A 133 -18.39 8.82 -4.76
N VAL A 134 -17.76 7.72 -5.12
CA VAL A 134 -16.46 7.28 -4.55
C VAL A 134 -15.37 7.62 -5.57
N ASP A 135 -14.55 8.60 -5.24
CA ASP A 135 -13.44 9.04 -6.10
C ASP A 135 -12.24 8.10 -5.94
N CYS A 136 -12.06 7.21 -6.90
CA CYS A 136 -10.89 6.33 -7.05
C CYS A 136 -10.04 6.70 -8.27
N SER A 137 -10.07 7.96 -8.72
CA SER A 137 -9.43 8.44 -9.94
C SER A 137 -7.90 8.61 -9.85
N GLY A 138 -7.28 8.02 -8.84
CA GLY A 138 -5.84 8.05 -8.64
C GLY A 138 -5.34 9.41 -8.13
N MET A 139 -4.05 9.70 -8.29
CA MET A 139 -3.43 10.94 -7.79
C MET A 139 -4.07 12.22 -8.33
N ARG A 140 -4.78 12.12 -9.46
CA ARG A 140 -5.53 13.23 -10.04
C ARG A 140 -6.65 13.71 -9.12
N SER A 141 -7.33 12.78 -8.41
CA SER A 141 -8.48 13.10 -7.54
C SER A 141 -9.51 13.95 -8.27
N LEU A 142 -10.03 13.41 -9.36
CA LEU A 142 -10.86 14.11 -10.33
C LEU A 142 -12.12 14.73 -9.70
N LEU A 143 -12.78 14.01 -8.79
CA LEU A 143 -13.99 14.47 -8.15
C LEU A 143 -13.70 15.32 -6.91
N LEU A 144 -13.00 14.76 -5.93
CA LEU A 144 -12.75 15.45 -4.66
C LEU A 144 -11.75 16.60 -4.82
N GLY A 145 -10.65 16.36 -5.53
CA GLY A 145 -9.57 17.33 -5.68
C GLY A 145 -9.85 18.39 -6.75
N GLU A 146 -10.08 17.96 -7.99
CA GLU A 146 -10.24 18.90 -9.11
C GLU A 146 -11.61 19.54 -9.13
N THR A 147 -12.71 18.81 -8.89
CA THR A 147 -14.07 19.33 -8.98
C THR A 147 -14.49 20.02 -7.69
N LEU A 148 -14.45 19.32 -6.56
CA LEU A 148 -14.87 19.87 -5.28
C LEU A 148 -13.83 20.78 -4.61
N LYS A 149 -12.65 20.97 -5.24
CA LYS A 149 -11.58 21.89 -4.80
C LYS A 149 -11.10 21.62 -3.36
N VAL A 150 -11.03 20.35 -2.96
CA VAL A 150 -10.41 20.00 -1.67
C VAL A 150 -8.90 20.14 -1.79
N PRO A 151 -8.26 20.98 -0.95
CA PRO A 151 -6.83 21.19 -1.01
C PRO A 151 -6.03 19.90 -0.75
N PHE A 152 -4.88 19.79 -1.40
CA PHE A 152 -3.87 18.79 -1.10
C PHE A 152 -2.91 19.34 -0.04
N VAL A 153 -2.62 18.57 0.99
CA VAL A 153 -1.65 18.87 2.04
C VAL A 153 -0.40 18.07 1.72
N PRO A 154 0.68 18.71 1.26
CA PRO A 154 1.93 18.02 1.00
C PRO A 154 2.59 17.61 2.33
N CYS A 155 3.30 16.47 2.32
CA CYS A 155 4.09 15.94 3.44
C CYS A 155 5.55 15.72 3.02
N ASP A 156 6.04 16.49 2.07
CA ASP A 156 7.40 16.39 1.50
C ASP A 156 8.50 16.96 2.42
N ASP A 157 8.13 17.56 3.53
CA ASP A 157 9.01 17.91 4.65
C ASP A 157 9.30 16.71 5.58
N VAL A 158 8.46 15.68 5.56
CA VAL A 158 8.60 14.44 6.36
C VAL A 158 9.01 13.27 5.45
N PHE A 159 8.32 13.10 4.32
CA PHE A 159 8.57 12.04 3.36
C PHE A 159 9.36 12.58 2.16
N LEU A 160 10.66 12.34 2.15
CA LEU A 160 11.57 12.91 1.17
C LEU A 160 11.52 12.23 -0.20
N ALA A 161 11.02 10.99 -0.26
CA ALA A 161 10.90 10.24 -1.50
C ALA A 161 9.73 10.75 -2.34
N ASP A 162 9.96 10.98 -3.62
CA ASP A 162 9.01 11.53 -4.59
C ASP A 162 8.98 10.78 -5.92
N THR A 163 9.86 9.80 -6.06
CA THR A 163 10.04 9.05 -7.31
C THR A 163 10.30 7.57 -7.02
N ALA A 164 9.80 6.70 -7.88
CA ALA A 164 10.15 5.29 -7.87
C ALA A 164 10.50 4.80 -9.27
N ILE A 165 11.40 3.81 -9.34
CA ILE A 165 11.67 3.01 -10.54
C ILE A 165 11.30 1.57 -10.22
N ALA A 166 10.34 1.02 -10.94
CA ALA A 166 9.79 -0.31 -10.70
C ALA A 166 10.02 -1.25 -11.87
N THR A 167 10.42 -2.48 -11.59
CA THR A 167 10.65 -3.52 -12.59
C THR A 167 10.11 -4.86 -12.12
N GLN A 168 9.94 -5.77 -13.07
CA GLN A 168 9.61 -7.17 -12.83
C GLN A 168 10.85 -8.00 -13.15
N VAL A 169 11.24 -8.86 -12.23
CA VAL A 169 12.44 -9.70 -12.35
C VAL A 169 12.00 -11.16 -12.34
N PRO A 170 12.09 -11.88 -13.46
CA PRO A 170 11.78 -13.30 -13.49
C PRO A 170 12.78 -14.08 -12.64
N TYR A 171 12.37 -15.23 -12.10
CA TYR A 171 13.29 -16.19 -11.50
C TYR A 171 14.16 -16.82 -12.59
N ILE A 172 15.39 -17.15 -12.23
CA ILE A 172 16.34 -17.79 -13.15
C ILE A 172 15.97 -19.26 -13.34
N ASN A 173 15.60 -19.93 -12.24
CA ASN A 173 15.18 -21.33 -12.23
C ASN A 173 13.79 -21.46 -11.61
N GLU A 174 13.03 -22.47 -12.05
CA GLU A 174 11.68 -22.77 -11.51
C GLU A 174 11.66 -23.06 -10.01
N ASN A 175 12.78 -23.54 -9.45
CA ASN A 175 12.91 -23.90 -8.04
C ASN A 175 13.62 -22.82 -7.20
N ASP A 176 13.84 -21.62 -7.75
CA ASP A 176 14.42 -20.54 -6.95
C ASP A 176 13.51 -20.24 -5.74
N PRO A 177 14.08 -20.06 -4.55
CA PRO A 177 13.28 -19.85 -3.35
C PRO A 177 12.53 -18.54 -3.42
N ILE A 178 11.23 -18.58 -3.14
CA ILE A 178 10.37 -17.40 -3.03
C ILE A 178 10.44 -16.89 -1.59
N ALA A 179 10.93 -15.67 -1.40
CA ALA A 179 10.94 -15.04 -0.07
C ALA A 179 9.52 -14.89 0.46
N CYS A 180 9.24 -15.44 1.65
CA CYS A 180 7.94 -15.35 2.32
C CYS A 180 7.79 -14.06 3.16
N HIS A 181 8.58 -13.04 2.84
CA HIS A 181 8.62 -11.73 3.48
C HIS A 181 9.00 -10.66 2.44
N THR A 182 8.59 -9.43 2.67
CA THR A 182 9.09 -8.29 1.89
C THR A 182 10.52 -7.98 2.31
N ILE A 183 11.41 -7.73 1.36
CA ILE A 183 12.76 -7.27 1.63
C ILE A 183 12.82 -5.77 1.32
N SER A 184 13.22 -4.98 2.32
CA SER A 184 13.38 -3.53 2.22
C SER A 184 14.85 -3.19 2.44
N THR A 185 15.56 -2.86 1.37
CA THR A 185 17.02 -2.59 1.42
C THR A 185 17.28 -1.10 1.31
N ALA A 186 17.88 -0.52 2.35
CA ALA A 186 18.26 0.90 2.36
C ALA A 186 19.29 1.20 1.26
N GLN A 187 19.16 2.38 0.69
CA GLN A 187 20.07 2.94 -0.31
C GLN A 187 20.42 4.38 0.08
N GLU A 188 21.41 4.96 -0.56
CA GLU A 188 21.90 6.32 -0.24
C GLU A 188 20.81 7.40 -0.27
N ALA A 189 19.85 7.31 -1.19
CA ALA A 189 18.82 8.32 -1.36
C ALA A 189 17.37 7.76 -1.23
N GLY A 190 17.21 6.61 -0.61
CA GLY A 190 15.93 5.95 -0.47
C GLY A 190 16.08 4.46 -0.14
N TRP A 191 15.20 3.61 -0.68
CA TRP A 191 15.22 2.16 -0.40
C TRP A 191 14.62 1.33 -1.53
N ILE A 192 15.04 0.08 -1.62
CA ILE A 192 14.55 -0.88 -2.61
C ILE A 192 13.60 -1.85 -1.92
N TRP A 193 12.38 -2.00 -2.49
CA TRP A 193 11.51 -3.12 -2.16
C TRP A 193 11.80 -4.30 -3.08
N ASP A 194 11.70 -5.51 -2.53
CA ASP A 194 11.78 -6.76 -3.27
C ASP A 194 10.71 -7.72 -2.74
N ILE A 195 9.74 -8.04 -3.59
CA ILE A 195 8.56 -8.82 -3.25
C ILE A 195 8.52 -10.06 -4.14
N GLY A 196 8.63 -11.24 -3.50
CA GLY A 196 8.51 -12.52 -4.18
C GLY A 196 7.06 -12.82 -4.55
N LEU A 197 6.83 -13.17 -5.82
CA LEU A 197 5.59 -13.71 -6.36
C LEU A 197 5.90 -15.09 -6.97
N GLN A 198 4.88 -15.85 -7.38
CA GLN A 198 5.06 -17.21 -7.89
C GLN A 198 5.98 -17.31 -9.13
N GLU A 199 5.83 -16.37 -10.05
CA GLU A 199 6.52 -16.44 -11.36
C GLU A 199 7.68 -15.43 -11.48
N ARG A 200 7.74 -14.45 -10.57
CA ARG A 200 8.66 -13.31 -10.64
C ARG A 200 8.78 -12.61 -9.31
N ARG A 201 9.75 -11.73 -9.21
CA ARG A 201 9.82 -10.73 -8.16
C ARG A 201 9.32 -9.38 -8.67
N GLY A 202 8.62 -8.62 -7.83
CA GLY A 202 8.36 -7.20 -8.04
C GLY A 202 9.42 -6.41 -7.30
N VAL A 203 10.28 -5.70 -8.01
CA VAL A 203 11.40 -4.97 -7.41
C VAL A 203 11.34 -3.51 -7.82
N GLY A 204 11.62 -2.61 -6.90
CA GLY A 204 11.72 -1.21 -7.27
C GLY A 204 12.44 -0.37 -6.23
N TYR A 205 12.94 0.76 -6.68
CA TYR A 205 13.68 1.74 -5.88
C TYR A 205 12.83 3.00 -5.69
N VAL A 206 12.45 3.26 -4.45
CA VAL A 206 11.85 4.52 -3.99
C VAL A 206 12.96 5.45 -3.58
N TYR A 207 13.00 6.66 -4.13
CA TYR A 207 14.09 7.59 -3.86
C TYR A 207 13.65 9.07 -3.92
N SER A 208 14.47 9.92 -3.33
CA SER A 208 14.34 11.37 -3.45
C SER A 208 15.03 11.88 -4.71
N SER A 209 14.28 12.47 -5.63
CA SER A 209 14.83 13.07 -6.86
C SER A 209 15.73 14.26 -6.59
N LYS A 210 15.67 14.84 -5.39
CA LYS A 210 16.59 15.91 -4.93
C LYS A 210 17.99 15.41 -4.66
N HIS A 211 18.14 14.11 -4.31
CA HIS A 211 19.40 13.52 -3.88
C HIS A 211 19.94 12.44 -4.84
N CYS A 212 19.12 11.95 -5.76
CA CYS A 212 19.52 10.91 -6.70
C CYS A 212 18.92 11.18 -8.09
N SER A 213 19.75 11.15 -9.13
CA SER A 213 19.27 11.25 -10.50
C SER A 213 18.59 9.95 -10.96
N GLU A 214 17.73 10.03 -11.97
CA GLU A 214 17.10 8.83 -12.54
C GLU A 214 18.14 7.83 -13.06
N GLU A 215 19.22 8.30 -13.67
CA GLU A 215 20.29 7.44 -14.17
C GLU A 215 20.97 6.66 -13.03
N GLN A 216 21.32 7.35 -11.94
CA GLN A 216 21.87 6.72 -10.74
C GLN A 216 20.89 5.71 -10.13
N ALA A 217 19.60 6.07 -10.03
CA ALA A 217 18.58 5.19 -9.51
C ALA A 217 18.41 3.92 -10.35
N ARG A 218 18.41 4.04 -11.67
CA ARG A 218 18.38 2.88 -12.59
C ARG A 218 19.61 2.00 -12.44
N LYS A 219 20.79 2.58 -12.31
CA LYS A 219 22.04 1.85 -12.09
C LYS A 219 22.03 1.11 -10.74
N THR A 220 21.57 1.78 -9.69
CA THR A 220 21.43 1.16 -8.35
C THR A 220 20.48 -0.04 -8.40
N LEU A 221 19.32 0.12 -9.03
CA LEU A 221 18.35 -0.95 -9.19
C LEU A 221 18.91 -2.11 -10.05
N ALA A 222 19.61 -1.81 -11.15
CA ALA A 222 20.25 -2.81 -12.00
C ALA A 222 21.27 -3.63 -11.22
N ASN A 223 22.14 -2.96 -10.46
CA ASN A 223 23.11 -3.64 -9.60
C ASN A 223 22.45 -4.54 -8.56
N TYR A 224 21.37 -4.07 -7.95
CA TYR A 224 20.61 -4.84 -6.95
C TYR A 224 20.03 -6.14 -7.52
N VAL A 225 19.47 -6.08 -8.72
CA VAL A 225 18.85 -7.26 -9.37
C VAL A 225 19.87 -8.12 -10.16
N GLY A 226 21.13 -7.72 -10.21
CA GLY A 226 22.19 -8.45 -10.91
C GLY A 226 22.12 -8.34 -12.43
N LEU A 227 21.62 -7.25 -12.97
CA LEU A 227 21.51 -6.97 -14.39
C LEU A 227 22.42 -5.80 -14.78
N GLU A 228 22.86 -5.78 -16.04
CA GLU A 228 23.60 -4.64 -16.58
C GLU A 228 22.71 -3.39 -16.68
N GLU A 229 21.43 -3.59 -17.00
CA GLU A 229 20.48 -2.51 -17.25
C GLU A 229 19.02 -2.96 -16.96
N VAL A 230 18.20 -2.05 -16.45
CA VAL A 230 16.76 -2.25 -16.22
C VAL A 230 15.92 -1.53 -17.28
N LYS A 231 16.04 -1.94 -18.55
CA LYS A 231 15.40 -1.28 -19.72
C LYS A 231 13.87 -1.12 -19.58
N THR A 232 13.21 -2.12 -19.04
CA THR A 232 11.73 -2.16 -18.91
C THR A 232 11.22 -1.50 -17.64
N ALA A 233 12.11 -0.98 -16.79
CA ALA A 233 11.73 -0.35 -15.55
C ALA A 233 10.92 0.94 -15.78
N LYS A 234 9.76 1.02 -15.12
CA LYS A 234 8.85 2.16 -15.20
C LYS A 234 9.22 3.20 -14.14
N LYS A 235 9.33 4.45 -14.55
CA LYS A 235 9.42 5.59 -13.63
C LYS A 235 8.02 5.99 -13.19
N ILE A 236 7.86 6.19 -11.91
CA ILE A 236 6.63 6.64 -11.25
C ILE A 236 6.98 7.87 -10.42
N ASN A 237 6.40 9.00 -10.77
CA ASN A 237 6.51 10.20 -9.94
C ASN A 237 5.28 10.29 -9.05
N PHE A 238 5.48 10.67 -7.80
CA PHE A 238 4.41 10.86 -6.85
C PHE A 238 4.70 12.05 -5.93
N LYS A 239 3.67 12.58 -5.31
CA LYS A 239 3.78 13.60 -4.30
C LYS A 239 3.26 13.04 -2.98
N PRO A 240 4.11 12.88 -1.94
CA PRO A 240 3.63 12.42 -0.65
C PRO A 240 2.72 13.47 -0.02
N GLY A 241 1.63 13.02 0.56
CA GLY A 241 0.64 13.89 1.18
C GLY A 241 -0.78 13.37 1.02
N HIS A 242 -1.73 14.14 1.49
CA HIS A 242 -3.13 13.75 1.52
C HIS A 242 -4.07 14.92 1.23
N ARG A 243 -5.33 14.64 0.94
CA ARG A 243 -6.37 15.68 0.88
C ARG A 243 -6.67 16.18 2.29
N LYS A 244 -6.95 17.49 2.42
CA LYS A 244 -7.28 18.10 3.71
C LYS A 244 -8.49 17.46 4.39
N ILE A 245 -9.43 16.96 3.61
CA ILE A 245 -10.55 16.12 4.02
C ILE A 245 -10.77 15.06 2.94
N PHE A 246 -11.28 13.90 3.32
CA PHE A 246 -11.47 12.77 2.40
C PHE A 246 -12.92 12.63 1.91
N TRP A 247 -13.88 13.19 2.65
CA TRP A 247 -15.29 13.20 2.28
C TRP A 247 -15.83 14.63 2.35
N LYS A 248 -16.33 15.12 1.22
CA LYS A 248 -16.96 16.43 1.09
C LYS A 248 -18.27 16.29 0.30
N ASN A 249 -19.36 16.83 0.80
CA ASN A 249 -20.67 16.72 0.18
C ASN A 249 -21.05 15.26 -0.07
N ASN A 250 -21.45 14.91 -1.28
CA ASN A 250 -21.74 13.54 -1.71
C ASN A 250 -20.56 12.85 -2.42
N CYS A 251 -19.33 13.20 -2.08
CA CYS A 251 -18.15 12.58 -2.67
C CYS A 251 -17.11 12.21 -1.61
N VAL A 252 -16.65 10.97 -1.63
CA VAL A 252 -15.58 10.44 -0.79
C VAL A 252 -14.42 9.94 -1.66
N ALA A 253 -13.18 10.34 -1.34
CA ALA A 253 -12.00 9.84 -2.03
C ALA A 253 -11.41 8.65 -1.28
N VAL A 254 -11.00 7.63 -2.04
CA VAL A 254 -10.37 6.41 -1.53
C VAL A 254 -9.07 6.13 -2.30
N GLY A 255 -8.09 5.59 -1.60
CA GLY A 255 -6.78 5.25 -2.17
C GLY A 255 -6.01 6.49 -2.63
N LEU A 256 -5.38 6.44 -3.79
CA LEU A 256 -4.52 7.52 -4.31
C LEU A 256 -5.26 8.85 -4.53
N ALA A 257 -6.58 8.83 -4.66
CA ALA A 257 -7.38 10.06 -4.77
C ALA A 257 -7.46 10.81 -3.42
N ALA A 258 -7.39 10.07 -2.32
CA ALA A 258 -7.33 10.61 -0.96
C ALA A 258 -5.93 11.10 -0.59
N GLY A 259 -4.89 10.36 -1.00
CA GLY A 259 -3.51 10.69 -0.72
C GLY A 259 -2.57 9.53 -1.00
N PHE A 260 -1.29 9.79 -0.83
CA PHE A 260 -0.24 8.79 -0.94
C PHE A 260 0.87 9.08 0.07
N LEU A 261 1.20 8.08 0.85
CA LEU A 261 2.36 8.06 1.73
C LEU A 261 3.32 6.98 1.26
N GLU A 262 4.58 7.13 1.60
CA GLU A 262 5.61 6.17 1.24
C GLU A 262 5.25 4.75 1.73
N PRO A 263 5.39 3.70 0.88
CA PRO A 263 4.83 2.38 1.15
C PRO A 263 5.72 1.48 2.04
N LEU A 264 6.64 2.02 2.85
CA LEU A 264 7.55 1.23 3.67
C LEU A 264 6.81 0.24 4.59
N GLU A 265 5.71 0.68 5.18
CA GLU A 265 4.83 -0.11 6.04
C GLU A 265 3.69 -0.82 5.28
N ALA A 266 3.65 -0.71 3.95
CA ALA A 266 2.63 -1.31 3.08
C ALA A 266 1.18 -0.98 3.47
N SER A 267 0.92 0.18 4.08
CA SER A 267 -0.37 0.59 4.66
C SER A 267 -1.46 0.93 3.64
N ALA A 268 -1.11 1.13 2.36
CA ALA A 268 -2.05 1.64 1.35
C ALA A 268 -3.28 0.74 1.16
N LEU A 269 -3.12 -0.58 1.04
CA LEU A 269 -4.25 -1.50 0.89
C LEU A 269 -5.12 -1.57 2.15
N MET A 270 -4.51 -1.51 3.33
CA MET A 270 -5.23 -1.46 4.60
C MET A 270 -6.11 -0.20 4.69
N LEU A 271 -5.60 0.96 4.29
CA LEU A 271 -6.37 2.21 4.29
C LEU A 271 -7.51 2.18 3.27
N ILE A 272 -7.31 1.56 2.10
CA ILE A 272 -8.37 1.36 1.11
C ILE A 272 -9.46 0.45 1.67
N GLU A 273 -9.09 -0.68 2.28
CA GLU A 273 -10.00 -1.62 2.90
C GLU A 273 -10.78 -0.99 4.06
N ALA A 274 -10.09 -0.30 4.97
CA ALA A 274 -10.72 0.43 6.08
C ALA A 274 -11.71 1.49 5.58
N SER A 275 -11.35 2.22 4.51
CA SER A 275 -12.24 3.20 3.88
C SER A 275 -13.46 2.54 3.28
N ALA A 276 -13.29 1.43 2.55
CA ALA A 276 -14.38 0.70 1.92
C ALA A 276 -15.34 0.12 2.97
N ASN A 277 -14.80 -0.52 4.01
CA ASN A 277 -15.58 -1.06 5.11
C ASN A 277 -16.38 0.03 5.84
N TYR A 278 -15.74 1.16 6.15
CA TYR A 278 -16.45 2.27 6.78
C TYR A 278 -17.59 2.79 5.91
N ILE A 279 -17.35 2.99 4.60
CA ILE A 279 -18.37 3.46 3.67
C ILE A 279 -19.55 2.47 3.63
N ALA A 280 -19.27 1.17 3.55
CA ALA A 280 -20.29 0.13 3.51
C ALA A 280 -21.11 0.09 4.82
N ASP A 281 -20.44 0.08 5.97
CA ASP A 281 -21.06 -0.06 7.29
C ASP A 281 -21.83 1.18 7.74
N GLN A 282 -21.38 2.37 7.32
CA GLN A 282 -21.89 3.66 7.75
C GLN A 282 -22.59 4.43 6.62
N LEU A 283 -22.97 3.74 5.53
CA LEU A 283 -23.69 4.40 4.44
C LEU A 283 -24.96 5.09 4.98
N PRO A 284 -25.10 6.42 4.81
CA PRO A 284 -26.24 7.13 5.37
C PRO A 284 -27.54 6.72 4.66
N PRO A 285 -28.64 6.50 5.40
CA PRO A 285 -29.92 6.09 4.81
C PRO A 285 -30.56 7.17 3.94
N ASN A 286 -30.12 8.41 4.06
CA ASN A 286 -30.56 9.55 3.24
C ASN A 286 -29.48 10.63 3.15
N LYS A 287 -29.68 11.60 2.25
CA LYS A 287 -28.73 12.70 2.01
C LYS A 287 -28.58 13.65 3.22
N GLU A 288 -29.61 13.80 4.04
CA GLU A 288 -29.58 14.70 5.21
C GLU A 288 -28.56 14.25 6.27
N LEU A 289 -28.33 12.95 6.39
CA LEU A 289 -27.38 12.38 7.34
C LEU A 289 -25.96 12.29 6.78
N MET A 290 -25.76 12.49 5.50
CA MET A 290 -24.44 12.41 4.84
C MET A 290 -23.38 13.31 5.49
N PRO A 291 -23.67 14.57 5.90
CA PRO A 291 -22.67 15.41 6.57
C PRO A 291 -22.16 14.83 7.90
N ILE A 292 -23.00 14.08 8.63
CA ILE A 292 -22.63 13.45 9.89
C ILE A 292 -21.66 12.30 9.62
N THR A 293 -21.97 11.45 8.64
CA THR A 293 -21.10 10.35 8.22
C THR A 293 -19.77 10.88 7.69
N ALA A 294 -19.81 11.90 6.83
CA ALA A 294 -18.61 12.55 6.29
C ALA A 294 -17.69 13.11 7.39
N LYS A 295 -18.27 13.77 8.40
CA LYS A 295 -17.51 14.30 9.55
C LYS A 295 -16.82 13.20 10.33
N ARG A 296 -17.50 12.08 10.59
CA ARG A 296 -16.93 10.92 11.30
C ARG A 296 -15.83 10.25 10.47
N PHE A 297 -16.09 10.03 9.19
CA PHE A 297 -15.09 9.47 8.26
C PHE A 297 -13.81 10.31 8.25
N ASN A 298 -13.95 11.63 8.06
CA ASN A 298 -12.82 12.55 8.06
C ASN A 298 -12.03 12.54 9.37
N ALA A 299 -12.70 12.36 10.51
CA ALA A 299 -12.03 12.32 11.82
C ALA A 299 -11.30 11.00 12.09
N ILE A 300 -11.72 9.90 11.45
CA ILE A 300 -11.08 8.58 11.62
C ILE A 300 -9.90 8.41 10.65
N MET A 301 -10.02 8.97 9.45
CA MET A 301 -9.04 8.77 8.37
C MET A 301 -7.92 9.83 8.35
N LEU A 302 -8.03 10.93 9.11
CA LEU A 302 -6.97 11.92 9.33
C LEU A 302 -6.12 11.58 10.56
#